data_6f8e7679396b4b9760bd8f78c088b6eb
#
_entry.id   6f8e7679396b4b9760bd8f78c088b6eb
#
_cell.length_a   1.000
_cell.length_b   1.000
_cell.length_c   1.000
_cell.angle_alpha   90.00
_cell.angle_beta   90.00
_cell.angle_gamma   90.00
#
_symmetry.space_group_name_H-M   'P 1'
#
loop_
_entity.id
_entity.type
_entity.pdbx_description
1 polymer ?
#
loop_
_entity_poly.entity_id
_entity_poly.type
_entity_poly.pdbx_seq_one_letter_code
_entity_poly.pdbx_strand_id
1 'polypeptide(L)'
;MRKLLSHAFSDSALREQESLIHSYCNLLITRLYDQVKGPSKGKVDIVSWLNFTTFDIVGDLAFGESFDALKNGEHHYFVSTIFASLKIATILRLLNAYSITYFILHALITWVPAFGKARKDLDGYAKETVTRRLEKQTDRKDFLR
;
A
#
# COMPACT_ATOMS: atom_id res chain seq x y z
N MET A 1 -17.54 -10.83 -10.24
CA MET A 1 -16.59 -9.85 -9.69
C MET A 1 -16.63 -8.50 -10.40
N ARG A 2 -16.48 -8.43 -11.74
CA ARG A 2 -16.47 -7.14 -12.47
C ARG A 2 -17.71 -6.27 -12.23
N LYS A 3 -18.91 -6.85 -12.14
CA LYS A 3 -20.18 -6.14 -11.88
C LYS A 3 -20.27 -5.52 -10.46
N LEU A 4 -19.65 -6.15 -9.46
CA LEU A 4 -19.68 -5.64 -8.09
C LEU A 4 -18.78 -4.40 -7.91
N LEU A 5 -17.66 -4.35 -8.65
CA LEU A 5 -16.73 -3.24 -8.59
C LEU A 5 -17.13 -2.09 -9.54
N SER A 6 -17.97 -2.33 -10.57
CA SER A 6 -18.36 -1.28 -11.53
C SER A 6 -19.12 -0.12 -10.87
N HIS A 7 -19.84 -0.38 -9.78
CA HIS A 7 -20.56 0.65 -9.05
C HIS A 7 -19.60 1.61 -8.31
N ALA A 8 -18.53 1.06 -7.72
CA ALA A 8 -17.52 1.84 -7.00
C ALA A 8 -16.69 2.76 -7.93
N PHE A 9 -16.64 2.44 -9.23
CA PHE A 9 -15.95 3.22 -10.27
C PHE A 9 -16.92 3.96 -11.22
N SER A 10 -18.17 4.17 -10.79
CA SER A 10 -19.10 5.01 -11.52
C SER A 10 -18.71 6.49 -11.41
N ASP A 11 -19.07 7.32 -12.39
CA ASP A 11 -18.81 8.77 -12.38
C ASP A 11 -19.34 9.44 -11.11
N SER A 12 -20.48 8.98 -10.60
CA SER A 12 -21.08 9.45 -9.35
C SER A 12 -20.19 9.10 -8.15
N ALA A 13 -19.73 7.85 -8.05
CA ALA A 13 -18.88 7.41 -6.95
C ALA A 13 -17.51 8.11 -6.96
N LEU A 14 -16.92 8.33 -8.15
CA LEU A 14 -15.66 9.06 -8.31
C LEU A 14 -15.79 10.52 -7.88
N ARG A 15 -16.89 11.19 -8.21
CA ARG A 15 -17.15 12.57 -7.76
C ARG A 15 -17.30 12.68 -6.24
N GLU A 16 -17.90 11.67 -5.62
CA GLU A 16 -18.04 11.64 -4.17
C GLU A 16 -16.70 11.46 -3.46
N GLN A 17 -15.73 10.79 -4.12
CA GLN A 17 -14.38 10.57 -3.62
C GLN A 17 -13.43 11.75 -3.90
N GLU A 18 -13.84 12.69 -4.77
CA GLU A 18 -13.03 13.83 -5.20
C GLU A 18 -12.55 14.68 -4.00
N SER A 19 -13.42 14.94 -3.06
CA SER A 19 -13.08 15.73 -1.85
C SER A 19 -12.00 15.07 -1.01
N LEU A 20 -12.03 13.74 -0.90
CA LEU A 20 -11.02 12.95 -0.20
C LEU A 20 -9.67 13.05 -0.92
N ILE A 21 -9.66 12.83 -2.23
CA ILE A 21 -8.44 12.91 -3.06
C ILE A 21 -7.84 14.31 -2.97
N HIS A 22 -8.65 15.36 -3.05
CA HIS A 22 -8.21 16.75 -2.91
C HIS A 22 -7.56 17.01 -1.55
N SER A 23 -8.08 16.42 -0.46
CA SER A 23 -7.49 16.57 0.87
C SER A 23 -6.06 16.00 0.93
N TYR A 24 -5.85 14.82 0.33
CA TYR A 24 -4.52 14.21 0.25
C TYR A 24 -3.57 15.00 -0.67
N CYS A 25 -4.05 15.53 -1.79
CA CYS A 25 -3.25 16.38 -2.67
C CYS A 25 -2.79 17.66 -1.94
N ASN A 26 -3.69 18.29 -1.20
CA ASN A 26 -3.35 19.48 -0.41
C ASN A 26 -2.35 19.15 0.71
N LEU A 27 -2.52 18.01 1.37
CA LEU A 27 -1.57 17.53 2.38
C LEU A 27 -0.18 17.27 1.77
N LEU A 28 -0.12 16.63 0.59
CA LEU A 28 1.13 16.41 -0.14
C LEU A 28 1.84 17.73 -0.41
N ILE A 29 1.13 18.71 -0.98
CA ILE A 29 1.69 20.04 -1.28
C ILE A 29 2.23 20.68 -0.02
N THR A 30 1.47 20.67 1.07
CA THR A 30 1.89 21.21 2.36
C THR A 30 3.17 20.53 2.86
N ARG A 31 3.23 19.20 2.83
CA ARG A 31 4.41 18.46 3.28
C ARG A 31 5.64 18.71 2.39
N LEU A 32 5.45 18.85 1.09
CA LEU A 32 6.55 19.21 0.18
C LEU A 32 7.09 20.62 0.50
N TYR A 33 6.23 21.59 0.79
CA TYR A 33 6.66 22.91 1.23
C TYR A 33 7.43 22.86 2.56
N ASP A 34 6.99 22.03 3.51
CA ASP A 34 7.69 21.85 4.78
C ASP A 34 9.11 21.26 4.55
N GLN A 35 9.24 20.30 3.61
CA GLN A 35 10.55 19.73 3.26
C GLN A 35 11.48 20.75 2.58
N VAL A 36 10.95 21.61 1.72
CA VAL A 36 11.74 22.66 1.07
C VAL A 36 12.28 23.66 2.08
N LYS A 37 11.48 24.01 3.11
CA LYS A 37 11.88 24.92 4.19
C LYS A 37 12.70 24.25 5.30
N GLY A 38 12.67 22.91 5.34
CA GLY A 38 13.27 22.10 6.39
C GLY A 38 14.76 21.76 6.15
N PRO A 39 15.31 20.84 6.98
CA PRO A 39 16.73 20.47 6.93
C PRO A 39 17.17 19.80 5.64
N SER A 40 16.25 19.32 4.82
CA SER A 40 16.51 18.66 3.52
C SER A 40 17.06 19.62 2.44
N LYS A 41 17.17 20.92 2.73
CA LYS A 41 17.67 21.97 1.80
C LYS A 41 17.02 21.90 0.41
N GLY A 42 15.72 21.61 0.37
CA GLY A 42 14.94 21.52 -0.87
C GLY A 42 15.13 20.24 -1.68
N LYS A 43 15.90 19.26 -1.20
CA LYS A 43 16.03 17.95 -1.87
C LYS A 43 14.95 17.02 -1.35
N VAL A 44 14.08 16.58 -2.24
CA VAL A 44 12.94 15.71 -1.91
C VAL A 44 12.92 14.52 -2.87
N ASP A 45 12.76 13.32 -2.33
CA ASP A 45 12.46 12.14 -3.15
C ASP A 45 10.97 12.14 -3.51
N ILE A 46 10.65 12.78 -4.64
CA ILE A 46 9.26 12.93 -5.12
C ILE A 46 8.58 11.57 -5.34
N VAL A 47 9.33 10.52 -5.69
CA VAL A 47 8.78 9.18 -5.90
C VAL A 47 8.24 8.62 -4.59
N SER A 48 9.01 8.76 -3.50
CA SER A 48 8.54 8.34 -2.17
C SER A 48 7.30 9.12 -1.73
N TRP A 49 7.26 10.44 -1.92
CA TRP A 49 6.11 11.26 -1.54
C TRP A 49 4.84 10.95 -2.34
N LEU A 50 4.97 10.68 -3.64
CA LEU A 50 3.84 10.22 -4.46
C LEU A 50 3.36 8.83 -4.04
N ASN A 51 4.28 7.94 -3.68
CA ASN A 51 3.92 6.63 -3.13
C ASN A 51 3.17 6.76 -1.80
N PHE A 52 3.62 7.60 -0.86
CA PHE A 52 2.92 7.86 0.40
C PHE A 52 1.48 8.32 0.13
N THR A 53 1.32 9.30 -0.77
CA THR A 53 0.01 9.82 -1.14
C THR A 53 -0.90 8.74 -1.73
N THR A 54 -0.39 7.97 -2.69
CA THR A 54 -1.16 6.93 -3.37
C THR A 54 -1.59 5.82 -2.41
N PHE A 55 -0.67 5.37 -1.53
CA PHE A 55 -1.00 4.34 -0.55
C PHE A 55 -1.99 4.81 0.50
N ASP A 56 -1.88 6.05 0.96
CA ASP A 56 -2.82 6.62 1.92
C ASP A 56 -4.22 6.76 1.30
N ILE A 57 -4.32 7.23 0.04
CA ILE A 57 -5.59 7.29 -0.69
C ILE A 57 -6.19 5.88 -0.84
N VAL A 58 -5.40 4.91 -1.31
CA VAL A 58 -5.88 3.52 -1.49
C VAL A 58 -6.27 2.90 -0.15
N GLY A 59 -5.49 3.14 0.90
CA GLY A 59 -5.80 2.66 2.26
C GLY A 59 -7.14 3.20 2.76
N ASP A 60 -7.35 4.49 2.61
CA ASP A 60 -8.60 5.14 3.04
C ASP A 60 -9.81 4.67 2.21
N LEU A 61 -9.67 4.54 0.89
CA LEU A 61 -10.76 4.09 0.01
C LEU A 61 -11.07 2.59 0.14
N ALA A 62 -10.04 1.75 0.35
CA ALA A 62 -10.22 0.30 0.44
C ALA A 62 -10.55 -0.19 1.85
N PHE A 63 -9.90 0.38 2.87
CA PHE A 63 -10.00 -0.08 4.25
C PHE A 63 -10.72 0.92 5.17
N GLY A 64 -10.97 2.15 4.68
CA GLY A 64 -11.55 3.23 5.49
C GLY A 64 -10.56 3.81 6.51
N GLU A 65 -9.28 3.50 6.40
CA GLU A 65 -8.21 3.96 7.29
C GLU A 65 -6.96 4.28 6.45
N SER A 66 -6.40 5.48 6.65
CA SER A 66 -5.12 5.85 6.05
C SER A 66 -3.96 5.10 6.73
N PHE A 67 -2.87 4.89 6.00
CA PHE A 67 -1.61 4.41 6.58
C PHE A 67 -0.81 5.52 7.25
N ASP A 68 -1.26 6.78 7.18
CA ASP A 68 -0.57 7.96 7.69
C ASP A 68 0.89 8.13 7.18
N ALA A 69 1.23 7.50 6.06
CA ALA A 69 2.56 7.56 5.47
C ALA A 69 2.91 8.98 5.00
N LEU A 70 1.94 9.66 4.38
CA LEU A 70 2.09 11.04 3.92
C LEU A 70 2.23 12.03 5.09
N LYS A 71 1.53 11.79 6.18
CA LYS A 71 1.59 12.61 7.39
C LYS A 71 2.91 12.46 8.12
N ASN A 72 3.44 11.23 8.21
CA ASN A 72 4.67 10.93 8.93
C ASN A 72 5.92 11.12 8.07
N GLY A 73 5.79 11.13 6.74
CA GLY A 73 6.91 11.18 5.80
C GLY A 73 7.73 9.89 5.75
N GLU A 74 7.13 8.78 6.18
CA GLU A 74 7.77 7.47 6.26
C GLU A 74 6.88 6.39 5.69
N HIS A 75 7.49 5.34 5.12
CA HIS A 75 6.75 4.17 4.68
C HIS A 75 6.17 3.43 5.89
N HIS A 76 4.85 3.24 5.89
CA HIS A 76 4.25 2.33 6.84
C HIS A 76 4.84 0.92 6.66
N TYR A 77 5.06 0.20 7.77
CA TYR A 77 5.66 -1.16 7.77
C TYR A 77 5.02 -2.09 6.72
N PHE A 78 3.70 -2.08 6.61
CA PHE A 78 2.96 -2.90 5.65
C PHE A 78 3.33 -2.56 4.20
N VAL A 79 3.41 -1.27 3.86
CA VAL A 79 3.77 -0.79 2.52
C VAL A 79 5.21 -1.16 2.18
N SER A 80 6.14 -0.95 3.12
CA SER A 80 7.55 -1.32 2.91
C SER A 80 7.73 -2.83 2.72
N THR A 81 6.95 -3.65 3.43
CA THR A 81 6.96 -5.10 3.28
C THR A 81 6.40 -5.55 1.93
N ILE A 82 5.36 -4.88 1.40
CA ILE A 82 4.86 -5.11 0.03
C ILE A 82 5.97 -4.84 -0.99
N PHE A 83 6.64 -3.69 -0.94
CA PHE A 83 7.72 -3.37 -1.87
C PHE A 83 8.88 -4.36 -1.78
N ALA A 84 9.28 -4.76 -0.57
CA ALA A 84 10.31 -5.78 -0.38
C ALA A 84 9.88 -7.12 -0.98
N SER A 85 8.64 -7.55 -0.78
CA SER A 85 8.13 -8.80 -1.32
C SER A 85 8.03 -8.79 -2.85
N LEU A 86 7.68 -7.66 -3.47
CA LEU A 86 7.67 -7.52 -4.93
C LEU A 86 9.08 -7.61 -5.52
N LYS A 87 10.09 -7.00 -4.89
CA LYS A 87 11.50 -7.15 -5.31
C LYS A 87 11.95 -8.60 -5.25
N ILE A 88 11.66 -9.28 -4.14
CA ILE A 88 11.98 -10.69 -3.97
C ILE A 88 11.23 -11.55 -5.00
N ALA A 89 9.93 -11.33 -5.20
CA ALA A 89 9.14 -12.05 -6.19
C ALA A 89 9.70 -11.90 -7.62
N THR A 90 10.20 -10.71 -7.97
CA THR A 90 10.84 -10.47 -9.27
C THR A 90 12.13 -11.28 -9.42
N ILE A 91 12.98 -11.28 -8.40
CA ILE A 91 14.23 -12.08 -8.39
C ILE A 91 13.89 -13.57 -8.47
N LEU A 92 12.92 -14.04 -7.69
CA LEU A 92 12.47 -15.44 -7.72
C LEU A 92 11.93 -15.84 -9.09
N ARG A 93 11.21 -14.94 -9.76
CA ARG A 93 10.69 -15.17 -11.11
C ARG A 93 11.81 -15.30 -12.14
N LEU A 94 12.84 -14.47 -12.06
CA LEU A 94 14.02 -14.55 -12.92
C LEU A 94 14.79 -15.85 -12.69
N LEU A 95 14.98 -16.23 -11.42
CA LEU A 95 15.67 -17.47 -11.07
C LEU A 95 14.88 -18.72 -11.49
N ASN A 96 13.56 -18.69 -11.42
CA ASN A 96 12.69 -19.78 -11.89
C ASN A 96 12.74 -19.99 -13.43
N ALA A 97 13.24 -19.02 -14.19
CA ALA A 97 13.44 -19.20 -15.63
C ALA A 97 14.54 -20.21 -15.95
N TYR A 98 15.40 -20.54 -14.97
CA TYR A 98 16.48 -21.51 -15.13
C TYR A 98 16.20 -22.76 -14.29
N SER A 99 16.08 -23.93 -14.92
CA SER A 99 15.64 -25.19 -14.30
C SER A 99 16.49 -25.64 -13.10
N ILE A 100 17.81 -25.38 -13.13
CA ILE A 100 18.75 -25.78 -12.07
C ILE A 100 18.58 -24.89 -10.82
N THR A 101 18.35 -23.59 -11.01
CA THR A 101 18.19 -22.63 -9.91
C THR A 101 16.86 -22.83 -9.17
N TYR A 102 15.84 -23.39 -9.83
CA TYR A 102 14.56 -23.71 -9.21
C TYR A 102 14.72 -24.67 -8.00
N PHE A 103 15.45 -25.76 -8.17
CA PHE A 103 15.68 -26.74 -7.10
C PHE A 103 16.45 -26.15 -5.91
N ILE A 104 17.51 -25.39 -6.19
CA ILE A 104 18.32 -24.75 -5.14
C ILE A 104 17.47 -23.71 -4.39
N LEU A 105 16.71 -22.93 -5.12
CA LEU A 105 15.89 -21.86 -4.54
C LEU A 105 14.73 -22.41 -3.71
N HIS A 106 14.07 -23.46 -4.19
CA HIS A 106 12.99 -24.12 -3.45
C HIS A 106 13.51 -24.72 -2.13
N ALA A 107 14.69 -25.34 -2.16
CA ALA A 107 15.35 -25.81 -0.96
C ALA A 107 15.68 -24.65 -0.01
N LEU A 108 16.19 -23.51 -0.53
CA LEU A 108 16.54 -22.35 0.29
C LEU A 108 15.30 -21.69 0.94
N ILE A 109 14.21 -21.54 0.19
CA ILE A 109 12.96 -20.94 0.69
C ILE A 109 12.31 -21.82 1.77
N THR A 110 12.36 -23.14 1.61
CA THR A 110 11.81 -24.07 2.60
C THR A 110 12.66 -24.13 3.89
N TRP A 111 13.96 -23.83 3.79
CA TRP A 111 14.89 -23.87 4.92
C TRP A 111 15.05 -22.53 5.65
N VAL A 112 14.66 -21.40 5.06
CA VAL A 112 14.80 -20.08 5.70
C VAL A 112 13.48 -19.66 6.36
N PRO A 113 13.39 -19.74 7.69
CA PRO A 113 12.13 -19.46 8.42
C PRO A 113 11.68 -18.00 8.32
N ALA A 114 12.57 -17.08 7.93
CA ALA A 114 12.26 -15.66 7.78
C ALA A 114 11.19 -15.37 6.71
N PHE A 115 11.16 -16.13 5.60
CA PHE A 115 10.15 -15.98 4.57
C PHE A 115 8.75 -16.40 5.04
N GLY A 116 8.68 -17.47 5.81
CA GLY A 116 7.42 -17.94 6.39
C GLY A 116 6.83 -16.96 7.41
N LYS A 117 7.69 -16.29 8.18
CA LYS A 117 7.27 -15.28 9.16
C LYS A 117 6.72 -14.03 8.47
N ALA A 118 7.46 -13.45 7.53
CA ALA A 118 7.02 -12.26 6.80
C ALA A 118 5.69 -12.47 6.07
N ARG A 119 5.46 -13.66 5.50
CA ARG A 119 4.19 -14.01 4.87
C ARG A 119 3.04 -14.10 5.88
N LYS A 120 3.28 -14.74 7.03
CA LYS A 120 2.27 -14.84 8.10
C LYS A 120 1.92 -13.47 8.68
N ASP A 121 2.90 -12.60 8.85
CA ASP A 121 2.70 -11.24 9.36
C ASP A 121 1.85 -10.41 8.37
N LEU A 122 2.10 -10.54 7.06
CA LEU A 122 1.29 -9.90 6.01
C LEU A 122 -0.15 -10.43 5.98
N ASP A 123 -0.31 -11.77 6.00
CA ASP A 123 -1.62 -12.40 6.01
C ASP A 123 -2.40 -12.05 7.29
N GLY A 124 -1.71 -11.96 8.43
CA GLY A 124 -2.25 -11.55 9.72
C GLY A 124 -2.77 -10.11 9.69
N TYR A 125 -1.93 -9.18 9.24
CA TYR A 125 -2.29 -7.78 9.13
C TYR A 125 -3.46 -7.56 8.16
N ALA A 126 -3.44 -8.23 6.99
CA ALA A 126 -4.52 -8.12 6.02
C ALA A 126 -5.85 -8.64 6.60
N LYS A 127 -5.84 -9.80 7.27
CA LYS A 127 -7.04 -10.35 7.93
C LYS A 127 -7.55 -9.43 9.02
N GLU A 128 -6.68 -8.94 9.90
CA GLU A 128 -7.06 -8.03 10.98
C GLU A 128 -7.69 -6.74 10.45
N THR A 129 -7.07 -6.14 9.43
CA THR A 129 -7.58 -4.90 8.82
C THR A 129 -8.95 -5.11 8.16
N VAL A 130 -9.13 -6.21 7.43
CA VAL A 130 -10.42 -6.56 6.82
C VAL A 130 -11.47 -6.86 7.88
N THR A 131 -11.14 -7.63 8.93
CA THR A 131 -12.08 -7.93 10.02
C THR A 131 -12.50 -6.66 10.74
N ARG A 132 -11.55 -5.81 11.09
CA ARG A 132 -11.82 -4.50 11.72
C ARG A 132 -12.72 -3.63 10.85
N ARG A 133 -12.53 -3.68 9.53
CA ARG A 133 -13.37 -2.94 8.58
C ARG A 133 -14.79 -3.49 8.52
N LEU A 134 -14.95 -4.81 8.52
CA LEU A 134 -16.27 -5.45 8.51
C LEU A 134 -17.06 -5.20 9.82
N GLU A 135 -16.35 -5.07 10.93
CA GLU A 135 -16.95 -4.74 12.23
C GLU A 135 -17.37 -3.27 12.34
N LYS A 136 -16.66 -2.37 11.64
CA LYS A 136 -17.04 -0.96 11.56
C LYS A 136 -18.21 -0.81 10.58
N GLN A 137 -19.42 -0.75 11.12
CA GLN A 137 -20.60 -0.28 10.37
C GLN A 137 -20.44 1.24 10.12
N THR A 138 -19.78 1.61 9.06
CA THR A 138 -19.64 3.01 8.65
C THR A 138 -20.51 3.28 7.43
N ASP A 139 -21.23 4.39 7.48
CA ASP A 139 -22.02 4.93 6.35
C ASP A 139 -21.13 5.61 5.29
N ARG A 140 -19.82 5.37 5.37
CA ARG A 140 -18.82 5.96 4.51
C ARG A 140 -18.89 5.35 3.11
N LYS A 141 -18.93 6.20 2.08
CA LYS A 141 -18.98 5.80 0.68
C LYS A 141 -17.57 5.44 0.18
N ASP A 142 -17.20 4.20 0.38
CA ASP A 142 -15.93 3.60 -0.06
C ASP A 142 -16.17 2.41 -0.98
N PHE A 143 -15.10 1.72 -1.41
CA PHE A 143 -15.19 0.61 -2.36
C PHE A 143 -15.91 -0.64 -1.82
N LEU A 144 -16.14 -0.76 -0.51
CA LEU A 144 -16.72 -1.94 0.13
C LEU A 144 -18.22 -1.80 0.48
N ARG A 145 -18.88 -0.79 -0.06
CA ARG A 145 -20.32 -0.57 0.10
C ARG A 145 -21.18 -1.41 -0.84
#